data_3aa7b3475d35ae3440ee38c63792df7c
#
_entry.id   3aa7b3475d35ae3440ee38c63792df7c
#
_cell.length_a   1.000
_cell.length_b   1.000
_cell.length_c   1.000
_cell.angle_alpha   90.00
_cell.angle_beta   90.00
_cell.angle_gamma   90.00
#
_symmetry.space_group_name_H-M   'P 1'
#
loop_
_entity.id
_entity.type
_entity.pdbx_description
1 polymer ?
#
loop_
_entity_poly.entity_id
_entity_poly.type
_entity_poly.pdbx_seq_one_letter_code
_entity_poly.pdbx_strand_id
1 'polypeptide(L)'
;MRSHKLAFLIAISCAIAAPGQNDTPNLSGIWRLDPQKGKHSFPRPEEMRVKIDQHGDDITIALRVRQHGSEEIQTHHYRAGSDDNRNEMHGAPMKSSARWDGGAMVIDSVAKLAGGELHLNDRWTVSADGQTLTFVERHQLGDEPAAEETDVFEKQANATWEPPEPPKPAEEVFKNIQVMKGVPSSQLIPAMVFFTRSLGVKCDYCHVPKEFEKDDKPAKATARKMLKMVHEINAGNFGDKSPVSCWTCHRGSAEPQSAPK
;
A
#
# COMPACT_ATOMS: atom_id res chain seq x y z
N MET A 1 -30.27 52.17 68.32
CA MET A 1 -30.14 50.80 67.74
C MET A 1 -29.80 51.00 66.26
N ARG A 2 -28.54 50.84 65.89
CA ARG A 2 -28.05 50.93 64.50
C ARG A 2 -27.71 49.54 64.02
N SER A 3 -28.49 49.07 63.08
CA SER A 3 -28.33 47.72 62.48
C SER A 3 -27.25 47.80 61.39
N HIS A 4 -26.13 47.04 61.57
CA HIS A 4 -25.06 46.87 60.56
C HIS A 4 -25.43 45.71 59.66
N LYS A 5 -25.73 46.02 58.39
CA LYS A 5 -25.86 44.99 57.36
C LYS A 5 -24.47 44.63 56.85
N LEU A 6 -24.05 43.37 57.10
CA LEU A 6 -22.84 42.78 56.59
C LEU A 6 -23.10 42.32 55.16
N ALA A 7 -22.46 42.96 54.19
CA ALA A 7 -22.51 42.51 52.77
C ALA A 7 -21.45 41.43 52.56
N PHE A 8 -21.89 40.22 52.24
CA PHE A 8 -21.02 39.13 51.80
C PHE A 8 -20.69 39.29 50.32
N LEU A 9 -19.46 39.64 50.01
CA LEU A 9 -18.95 39.64 48.63
C LEU A 9 -18.53 38.19 48.32
N ILE A 10 -19.35 37.51 47.44
CA ILE A 10 -18.96 36.26 46.83
C ILE A 10 -18.03 36.58 45.65
N ALA A 11 -16.75 36.30 45.84
CA ALA A 11 -15.77 36.30 44.74
C ALA A 11 -16.00 35.07 43.87
N ILE A 12 -16.59 35.24 42.72
CA ILE A 12 -16.65 34.20 41.69
C ILE A 12 -15.26 34.13 41.04
N SER A 13 -14.47 33.17 41.46
CA SER A 13 -13.22 32.79 40.77
C SER A 13 -13.61 32.15 39.43
N CYS A 14 -13.55 32.92 38.35
CA CYS A 14 -13.55 32.37 36.99
C CYS A 14 -12.22 31.60 36.81
N ALA A 15 -12.22 30.31 36.99
CA ALA A 15 -11.11 29.44 36.54
C ALA A 15 -11.07 29.52 35.02
N ILE A 16 -10.14 30.32 34.50
CA ILE A 16 -9.76 30.27 33.10
C ILE A 16 -9.11 28.89 32.93
N ALA A 17 -9.84 27.93 32.36
CA ALA A 17 -9.26 26.69 31.91
C ALA A 17 -8.12 27.04 30.93
N ALA A 18 -6.90 26.68 31.26
CA ALA A 18 -5.79 26.75 30.33
C ALA A 18 -6.20 26.01 29.04
N PRO A 19 -5.83 26.52 27.84
CA PRO A 19 -6.07 25.80 26.62
C PRO A 19 -5.44 24.43 26.78
N GLY A 20 -6.29 23.39 26.72
CA GLY A 20 -5.89 22.01 26.92
C GLY A 20 -4.68 21.70 26.04
N GLN A 21 -3.72 21.00 26.60
CA GLN A 21 -2.76 20.21 25.85
C GLN A 21 -3.52 19.64 24.66
N ASN A 22 -3.04 19.89 23.44
CA ASN A 22 -3.55 19.21 22.24
C ASN A 22 -3.29 17.73 22.45
N ASP A 23 -4.25 17.01 23.06
CA ASP A 23 -4.19 15.59 23.18
C ASP A 23 -4.25 15.02 21.76
N THR A 24 -3.07 14.68 21.23
CA THR A 24 -2.98 14.01 19.93
C THR A 24 -3.77 12.72 20.02
N PRO A 25 -4.69 12.45 19.09
CA PRO A 25 -5.47 11.23 19.12
C PRO A 25 -4.58 9.99 19.16
N ASN A 26 -4.97 9.01 19.94
CA ASN A 26 -4.25 7.74 20.01
C ASN A 26 -4.75 6.81 18.89
N LEU A 27 -3.93 6.65 17.85
CA LEU A 27 -4.19 5.74 16.73
C LEU A 27 -3.83 4.29 17.05
N SER A 28 -3.18 4.00 18.18
CA SER A 28 -2.68 2.66 18.50
C SER A 28 -3.78 1.60 18.51
N GLY A 29 -3.45 0.45 17.94
CA GLY A 29 -4.33 -0.72 17.92
C GLY A 29 -4.11 -1.57 16.68
N ILE A 30 -4.89 -2.64 16.62
CA ILE A 30 -5.05 -3.48 15.43
C ILE A 30 -6.41 -3.17 14.84
N TRP A 31 -6.42 -2.88 13.55
CA TRP A 31 -7.58 -2.41 12.82
C TRP A 31 -7.81 -3.31 11.61
N ARG A 32 -9.07 -3.65 11.32
CA ARG A 32 -9.46 -4.46 10.17
C ARG A 32 -10.32 -3.64 9.23
N LEU A 33 -10.00 -3.68 7.94
CA LEU A 33 -10.76 -3.02 6.90
C LEU A 33 -12.21 -3.52 6.86
N ASP A 34 -13.15 -2.59 6.84
CA ASP A 34 -14.55 -2.87 6.48
C ASP A 34 -14.71 -2.75 4.96
N PRO A 35 -14.88 -3.87 4.23
CA PRO A 35 -14.94 -3.83 2.77
C PRO A 35 -16.21 -3.17 2.22
N GLN A 36 -17.18 -2.87 3.06
CA GLN A 36 -18.44 -2.23 2.65
C GLN A 36 -18.43 -0.71 2.82
N LYS A 37 -17.43 -0.19 3.56
CA LYS A 37 -17.28 1.24 3.85
C LYS A 37 -16.13 1.84 3.05
N GLY A 38 -16.20 3.15 2.81
CA GLY A 38 -15.18 3.91 2.11
C GLY A 38 -15.45 4.08 0.60
N LYS A 39 -14.44 4.59 -0.11
CA LYS A 39 -14.50 4.87 -1.55
C LYS A 39 -13.25 4.32 -2.22
N HIS A 40 -13.43 3.48 -3.23
CA HIS A 40 -12.32 2.76 -3.88
C HIS A 40 -12.45 2.79 -5.39
N SER A 41 -11.31 2.97 -6.02
CA SER A 41 -11.16 2.90 -7.49
C SER A 41 -10.73 1.51 -7.95
N PHE A 42 -10.13 0.70 -7.06
CA PHE A 42 -9.59 -0.63 -7.34
C PHE A 42 -10.33 -1.72 -6.57
N PRO A 43 -10.30 -2.98 -7.06
CA PRO A 43 -10.81 -4.13 -6.31
C PRO A 43 -10.12 -4.23 -4.93
N ARG A 44 -10.93 -4.50 -3.91
CA ARG A 44 -10.46 -4.68 -2.54
C ARG A 44 -9.62 -5.95 -2.40
N PRO A 45 -8.61 -5.95 -1.53
CA PRO A 45 -7.95 -7.18 -1.13
C PRO A 45 -8.93 -8.10 -0.37
N GLU A 46 -8.60 -9.40 -0.29
CA GLU A 46 -9.36 -10.40 0.47
C GLU A 46 -9.43 -10.05 1.95
N GLU A 47 -8.33 -9.52 2.48
CA GLU A 47 -8.23 -9.00 3.85
C GLU A 47 -7.16 -7.91 3.92
N MET A 48 -7.44 -6.88 4.72
CA MET A 48 -6.49 -5.82 5.03
C MET A 48 -6.59 -5.48 6.50
N ARG A 49 -5.45 -5.47 7.18
CA ARG A 49 -5.32 -5.07 8.57
C ARG A 49 -4.22 -4.03 8.72
N VAL A 50 -4.41 -3.16 9.68
CA VAL A 50 -3.39 -2.18 10.06
C VAL A 50 -3.09 -2.35 11.54
N LYS A 51 -1.82 -2.43 11.90
CA LYS A 51 -1.34 -2.28 13.27
C LYS A 51 -0.65 -0.95 13.38
N ILE A 52 -1.07 -0.15 14.35
CA ILE A 52 -0.44 1.13 14.67
C ILE A 52 0.09 1.05 16.10
N ASP A 53 1.37 1.32 16.26
CA ASP A 53 2.03 1.50 17.53
C ASP A 53 2.47 2.97 17.62
N GLN A 54 1.84 3.74 18.53
CA GLN A 54 2.11 5.16 18.73
C GLN A 54 2.71 5.40 20.12
N HIS A 55 3.88 6.02 20.15
CA HIS A 55 4.60 6.42 21.36
C HIS A 55 4.96 7.91 21.29
N GLY A 56 4.04 8.76 21.73
CA GLY A 56 4.15 10.20 21.54
C GLY A 56 4.15 10.56 20.06
N ASP A 57 5.23 11.17 19.57
CA ASP A 57 5.39 11.56 18.17
C ASP A 57 5.93 10.43 17.27
N ASP A 58 6.43 9.33 17.86
CA ASP A 58 6.96 8.19 17.12
C ASP A 58 5.81 7.20 16.82
N ILE A 59 5.58 6.94 15.53
CA ILE A 59 4.44 6.17 15.04
C ILE A 59 4.95 5.10 14.08
N THR A 60 4.63 3.85 14.37
CA THR A 60 4.87 2.72 13.47
C THR A 60 3.54 2.25 12.91
N ILE A 61 3.42 2.20 11.58
CA ILE A 61 2.25 1.70 10.87
C ILE A 61 2.68 0.45 10.11
N ALA A 62 2.11 -0.70 10.48
CA ALA A 62 2.29 -1.96 9.76
C ALA A 62 0.98 -2.32 9.06
N LEU A 63 1.02 -2.30 7.73
CA LEU A 63 -0.08 -2.66 6.86
C LEU A 63 0.07 -4.11 6.42
N ARG A 64 -0.92 -4.95 6.71
CA ARG A 64 -1.01 -6.33 6.25
C ARG A 64 -2.10 -6.45 5.20
N VAL A 65 -1.74 -6.92 4.02
CA VAL A 65 -2.66 -7.16 2.92
C VAL A 65 -2.61 -8.63 2.55
N ARG A 66 -3.78 -9.29 2.52
CA ARG A 66 -3.94 -10.63 1.96
C ARG A 66 -4.62 -10.52 0.62
N GLN A 67 -3.98 -11.02 -0.40
CA GLN A 67 -4.53 -11.09 -1.76
C GLN A 67 -3.93 -12.25 -2.52
N HIS A 68 -4.76 -12.93 -3.32
CA HIS A 68 -4.32 -14.07 -4.14
C HIS A 68 -3.55 -15.14 -3.34
N GLY A 69 -4.05 -15.47 -2.13
CA GLY A 69 -3.45 -16.49 -1.27
C GLY A 69 -2.07 -16.17 -0.71
N SER A 70 -1.65 -14.92 -0.78
CA SER A 70 -0.41 -14.43 -0.16
C SER A 70 -0.71 -13.28 0.79
N GLU A 71 0.14 -13.17 1.81
CA GLU A 71 0.15 -12.02 2.72
C GLU A 71 1.42 -11.19 2.50
N GLU A 72 1.25 -9.88 2.44
CA GLU A 72 2.35 -8.92 2.45
C GLU A 72 2.21 -8.01 3.66
N ILE A 73 3.32 -7.73 4.32
CA ILE A 73 3.39 -6.74 5.39
C ILE A 73 4.35 -5.63 4.96
N GLN A 74 3.84 -4.41 4.92
CA GLN A 74 4.64 -3.21 4.77
C GLN A 74 4.66 -2.48 6.10
N THR A 75 5.84 -2.11 6.58
CA THR A 75 5.99 -1.38 7.84
C THR A 75 6.69 -0.07 7.59
N HIS A 76 6.07 1.00 8.05
CA HIS A 76 6.59 2.36 7.93
C HIS A 76 6.74 2.98 9.31
N HIS A 77 7.81 3.75 9.48
CA HIS A 77 8.11 4.47 10.71
C HIS A 77 8.05 5.97 10.45
N TYR A 78 7.30 6.67 11.28
CA TYR A 78 7.13 8.11 11.18
C TYR A 78 7.38 8.78 12.51
N ARG A 79 7.93 9.99 12.46
CA ARG A 79 7.97 10.92 13.57
C ARG A 79 7.17 12.14 13.21
N ALA A 80 6.11 12.42 13.96
CA ALA A 80 5.32 13.62 13.78
C ALA A 80 6.16 14.87 14.07
N GLY A 81 6.00 15.91 13.24
CA GLY A 81 6.84 17.11 13.28
C GLY A 81 8.16 16.99 12.49
N SER A 82 8.46 15.82 11.91
CA SER A 82 9.61 15.62 11.05
C SER A 82 9.24 15.73 9.56
N ASP A 83 10.14 16.33 8.77
CA ASP A 83 10.08 16.41 7.30
C ASP A 83 11.05 15.46 6.59
N ASP A 84 11.73 14.59 7.34
CA ASP A 84 12.73 13.63 6.82
C ASP A 84 12.53 12.21 7.39
N ASN A 85 11.29 11.71 7.35
CA ASN A 85 11.04 10.30 7.61
C ASN A 85 11.44 9.47 6.38
N ARG A 86 12.18 8.37 6.60
CA ARG A 86 12.68 7.51 5.53
C ARG A 86 12.13 6.11 5.67
N ASN A 87 11.44 5.68 4.63
CA ASN A 87 10.83 4.37 4.51
C ASN A 87 11.12 3.78 3.12
N GLU A 88 10.53 2.63 2.84
CA GLU A 88 10.56 2.00 1.53
C GLU A 88 9.14 1.63 1.10
N MET A 89 8.84 1.75 -0.19
CA MET A 89 7.63 1.29 -0.80
C MET A 89 7.98 0.35 -1.96
N HIS A 90 7.61 -0.92 -1.85
CA HIS A 90 7.97 -1.96 -2.83
C HIS A 90 9.45 -1.97 -3.21
N GLY A 91 10.33 -1.77 -2.21
CA GLY A 91 11.78 -1.72 -2.39
C GLY A 91 12.32 -0.40 -2.95
N ALA A 92 11.49 0.59 -3.22
CA ALA A 92 11.91 1.92 -3.61
C ALA A 92 12.02 2.85 -2.38
N PRO A 93 13.09 3.63 -2.23
CA PRO A 93 13.21 4.61 -1.16
C PRO A 93 12.06 5.62 -1.21
N MET A 94 11.47 5.87 -0.06
CA MET A 94 10.38 6.83 0.13
C MET A 94 10.79 7.84 1.21
N LYS A 95 10.62 9.13 0.91
CA LYS A 95 10.80 10.23 1.86
C LYS A 95 9.44 10.82 2.22
N SER A 96 9.25 11.10 3.52
CA SER A 96 7.96 11.62 4.01
C SER A 96 8.14 12.74 5.04
N SER A 97 7.22 13.68 5.03
CA SER A 97 6.92 14.54 6.17
C SER A 97 5.69 14.01 6.90
N ALA A 98 5.67 14.17 8.22
CA ALA A 98 4.58 13.71 9.05
C ALA A 98 4.22 14.76 10.10
N ARG A 99 2.91 15.05 10.28
CA ARG A 99 2.43 16.06 11.23
C ARG A 99 1.02 15.76 11.73
N TRP A 100 0.71 16.32 12.87
CA TRP A 100 -0.66 16.39 13.34
C TRP A 100 -1.36 17.63 12.77
N ASP A 101 -2.57 17.46 12.27
CA ASP A 101 -3.43 18.52 11.72
C ASP A 101 -4.89 18.30 12.14
N GLY A 102 -5.39 19.11 13.08
CA GLY A 102 -6.78 19.06 13.54
C GLY A 102 -7.23 17.68 14.03
N GLY A 103 -6.37 16.95 14.75
CA GLY A 103 -6.66 15.59 15.24
C GLY A 103 -6.46 14.49 14.21
N ALA A 104 -5.91 14.79 13.04
CA ALA A 104 -5.49 13.82 12.04
C ALA A 104 -3.96 13.73 11.98
N MET A 105 -3.44 12.53 11.79
CA MET A 105 -2.07 12.33 11.35
C MET A 105 -2.02 12.48 9.85
N VAL A 106 -1.26 13.46 9.37
CA VAL A 106 -1.06 13.72 7.93
C VAL A 106 0.37 13.37 7.55
N ILE A 107 0.51 12.57 6.50
CA ILE A 107 1.80 12.11 5.98
C ILE A 107 1.85 12.45 4.49
N ASP A 108 2.81 13.28 4.11
CA ASP A 108 3.11 13.58 2.71
C ASP A 108 4.36 12.83 2.30
N SER A 109 4.26 11.95 1.30
CA SER A 109 5.34 11.06 0.89
C SER A 109 5.67 11.19 -0.60
N VAL A 110 6.94 10.97 -0.93
CA VAL A 110 7.42 10.90 -2.32
C VAL A 110 8.31 9.67 -2.48
N ALA A 111 8.02 8.87 -3.50
CA ALA A 111 8.81 7.71 -3.90
C ALA A 111 9.08 7.72 -5.41
N LYS A 112 10.28 7.29 -5.83
CA LYS A 112 10.61 7.14 -7.26
C LYS A 112 10.38 5.71 -7.69
N LEU A 113 9.33 5.49 -8.48
CA LEU A 113 8.97 4.20 -9.04
C LEU A 113 9.33 4.12 -10.53
N ALA A 114 9.27 2.91 -11.10
CA ALA A 114 9.52 2.70 -12.52
C ALA A 114 8.56 3.48 -13.46
N GLY A 115 7.36 3.85 -12.95
CA GLY A 115 6.36 4.63 -13.70
C GLY A 115 6.47 6.15 -13.53
N GLY A 116 7.40 6.65 -12.73
CA GLY A 116 7.54 8.07 -12.41
C GLY A 116 7.64 8.33 -10.91
N GLU A 117 7.57 9.59 -10.55
CA GLU A 117 7.54 9.99 -9.15
C GLU A 117 6.11 9.84 -8.60
N LEU A 118 5.98 9.06 -7.53
CA LEU A 118 4.71 8.87 -6.83
C LEU A 118 4.63 9.85 -5.66
N HIS A 119 3.60 10.67 -5.66
CA HIS A 119 3.24 11.56 -4.57
C HIS A 119 2.05 10.97 -3.82
N LEU A 120 2.16 10.88 -2.49
CA LEU A 120 1.10 10.41 -1.59
C LEU A 120 0.80 11.49 -0.56
N ASN A 121 -0.48 11.69 -0.26
CA ASN A 121 -0.93 12.45 0.88
C ASN A 121 -1.93 11.59 1.66
N ASP A 122 -1.50 11.12 2.82
CA ASP A 122 -2.21 10.21 3.68
C ASP A 122 -2.79 10.97 4.87
N ARG A 123 -4.04 10.71 5.19
CA ARG A 123 -4.71 11.29 6.34
C ARG A 123 -5.36 10.20 7.19
N TRP A 124 -4.89 10.04 8.42
CA TRP A 124 -5.36 9.05 9.38
C TRP A 124 -6.15 9.75 10.49
N THR A 125 -7.38 9.32 10.73
CA THR A 125 -8.24 9.84 11.80
C THR A 125 -8.88 8.69 12.57
N VAL A 126 -9.02 8.88 13.89
CA VAL A 126 -9.77 7.95 14.73
C VAL A 126 -11.05 8.63 15.22
N SER A 127 -12.15 7.87 15.27
CA SER A 127 -13.42 8.35 15.79
C SER A 127 -13.33 8.68 17.29
N ALA A 128 -14.23 9.52 17.79
CA ALA A 128 -14.24 9.96 19.20
C ALA A 128 -14.40 8.79 20.19
N ASP A 129 -15.08 7.71 19.80
CA ASP A 129 -15.21 6.49 20.59
C ASP A 129 -14.01 5.55 20.48
N GLY A 130 -13.04 5.87 19.61
CA GLY A 130 -11.85 5.08 19.40
C GLY A 130 -12.08 3.74 18.69
N GLN A 131 -13.25 3.51 18.06
CA GLN A 131 -13.59 2.23 17.45
C GLN A 131 -13.42 2.19 15.93
N THR A 132 -13.34 3.36 15.27
CA THR A 132 -13.20 3.47 13.82
C THR A 132 -11.95 4.26 13.48
N LEU A 133 -11.13 3.72 12.58
CA LEU A 133 -9.99 4.40 11.95
C LEU A 133 -10.34 4.68 10.49
N THR A 134 -10.22 5.91 10.07
CA THR A 134 -10.41 6.31 8.67
C THR A 134 -9.07 6.71 8.08
N PHE A 135 -8.75 6.15 6.94
CA PHE A 135 -7.58 6.44 6.14
C PHE A 135 -8.03 7.02 4.79
N VAL A 136 -7.60 8.21 4.51
CA VAL A 136 -7.81 8.86 3.21
C VAL A 136 -6.44 8.97 2.56
N GLU A 137 -6.27 8.35 1.41
CA GLU A 137 -5.07 8.44 0.60
C GLU A 137 -5.37 9.21 -0.69
N ARG A 138 -4.58 10.23 -0.94
CA ARG A 138 -4.54 10.89 -2.24
C ARG A 138 -3.20 10.61 -2.88
N HIS A 139 -3.23 10.04 -4.09
CA HIS A 139 -2.01 9.67 -4.80
C HIS A 139 -1.98 10.21 -6.23
N GLN A 140 -0.76 10.46 -6.72
CA GLN A 140 -0.49 10.86 -8.10
C GLN A 140 0.82 10.24 -8.55
N LEU A 141 0.80 9.54 -9.69
CA LEU A 141 1.99 8.94 -10.29
C LEU A 141 2.38 9.72 -11.58
N GLY A 142 3.52 10.37 -11.56
CA GLY A 142 3.99 11.17 -12.69
C GLY A 142 2.97 12.23 -13.10
N ASP A 143 2.60 12.25 -14.39
CA ASP A 143 1.64 13.19 -14.96
C ASP A 143 0.19 12.65 -14.95
N GLU A 144 -0.08 11.50 -14.31
CA GLU A 144 -1.43 10.96 -14.22
C GLU A 144 -2.32 11.84 -13.33
N PRO A 145 -3.65 11.88 -13.57
CA PRO A 145 -4.56 12.58 -12.67
C PRO A 145 -4.50 12.02 -11.26
N ALA A 146 -4.51 12.91 -10.26
CA ALA A 146 -4.56 12.48 -8.87
C ALA A 146 -5.86 11.72 -8.59
N ALA A 147 -5.74 10.60 -7.88
CA ALA A 147 -6.87 9.83 -7.37
C ALA A 147 -6.93 9.92 -5.84
N GLU A 148 -8.12 9.69 -5.28
CA GLU A 148 -8.36 9.70 -3.85
C GLU A 148 -9.18 8.48 -3.47
N GLU A 149 -8.72 7.79 -2.44
CA GLU A 149 -9.35 6.61 -1.88
C GLU A 149 -9.61 6.81 -0.38
N THR A 150 -10.62 6.12 0.12
CA THR A 150 -10.97 6.15 1.55
C THR A 150 -11.17 4.74 2.04
N ASP A 151 -10.39 4.36 3.04
CA ASP A 151 -10.52 3.11 3.77
C ASP A 151 -11.06 3.36 5.18
N VAL A 152 -11.99 2.52 5.60
CA VAL A 152 -12.57 2.56 6.94
C VAL A 152 -12.29 1.25 7.63
N PHE A 153 -11.65 1.34 8.79
CA PHE A 153 -11.25 0.18 9.58
C PHE A 153 -11.98 0.16 10.92
N GLU A 154 -12.24 -1.04 11.41
CA GLU A 154 -12.82 -1.28 12.73
C GLU A 154 -11.78 -1.84 13.70
N LYS A 155 -11.79 -1.35 14.93
CA LYS A 155 -10.83 -1.76 15.97
C LYS A 155 -11.05 -3.23 16.35
N GLN A 156 -9.96 -3.96 16.47
CA GLN A 156 -9.95 -5.36 16.86
C GLN A 156 -9.42 -5.50 18.30
N ALA A 157 -10.30 -5.50 19.28
CA ALA A 157 -9.94 -5.39 20.70
C ALA A 157 -9.03 -6.51 21.23
N ASN A 158 -9.15 -7.73 20.69
CA ASN A 158 -8.41 -8.91 21.17
C ASN A 158 -7.60 -9.58 20.04
N ALA A 159 -7.29 -8.84 18.96
CA ALA A 159 -6.54 -9.40 17.86
C ALA A 159 -5.07 -9.54 18.20
N THR A 160 -4.45 -10.61 17.74
CA THR A 160 -3.00 -10.80 17.75
C THR A 160 -2.44 -10.41 16.38
N TRP A 161 -1.17 -9.97 16.38
CA TRP A 161 -0.44 -9.65 15.18
C TRP A 161 0.57 -10.76 14.91
N GLU A 162 0.07 -11.86 14.33
CA GLU A 162 0.90 -13.01 14.00
C GLU A 162 1.84 -12.71 12.83
N PRO A 163 2.98 -13.40 12.70
CA PRO A 163 3.79 -13.32 11.50
C PRO A 163 2.98 -13.70 10.25
N PRO A 164 3.30 -13.14 9.05
CA PRO A 164 2.60 -13.50 7.83
C PRO A 164 2.82 -14.96 7.48
N GLU A 165 1.81 -15.59 6.91
CA GLU A 165 1.97 -16.93 6.34
C GLU A 165 2.92 -16.87 5.14
N PRO A 166 3.76 -17.90 4.93
CA PRO A 166 4.57 -17.97 3.72
C PRO A 166 3.69 -17.90 2.47
N PRO A 167 4.11 -17.15 1.42
CA PRO A 167 3.33 -17.06 0.20
C PRO A 167 3.18 -18.42 -0.48
N LYS A 168 1.97 -18.78 -0.87
CA LYS A 168 1.71 -20.01 -1.65
C LYS A 168 2.33 -19.90 -3.03
N PRO A 169 2.77 -21.02 -3.63
CA PRO A 169 3.18 -21.06 -5.02
C PRO A 169 2.06 -20.63 -5.98
N ALA A 170 2.42 -19.99 -7.09
CA ALA A 170 1.43 -19.45 -8.04
C ALA A 170 0.46 -20.52 -8.57
N GLU A 171 0.93 -21.75 -8.80
CA GLU A 171 0.12 -22.87 -9.28
C GLU A 171 -0.93 -23.38 -8.27
N GLU A 172 -0.78 -23.08 -6.99
CA GLU A 172 -1.77 -23.42 -5.96
C GLU A 172 -2.91 -22.39 -5.88
N VAL A 173 -2.67 -21.17 -6.34
CA VAL A 173 -3.60 -20.04 -6.23
C VAL A 173 -4.28 -19.72 -7.56
N PHE A 174 -3.51 -19.78 -8.66
CA PHE A 174 -3.99 -19.44 -9.99
C PHE A 174 -4.12 -20.67 -10.86
N LYS A 175 -5.13 -20.67 -11.71
CA LYS A 175 -5.38 -21.78 -12.64
C LYS A 175 -4.45 -21.72 -13.84
N ASN A 176 -4.12 -22.90 -14.39
CA ASN A 176 -3.38 -23.07 -15.65
C ASN A 176 -1.97 -22.44 -15.65
N ILE A 177 -1.27 -22.49 -14.51
CA ILE A 177 0.13 -22.07 -14.41
C ILE A 177 1.02 -23.20 -14.97
N GLN A 178 1.55 -23.03 -16.19
CA GLN A 178 2.42 -23.99 -16.88
C GLN A 178 3.91 -23.61 -16.81
N VAL A 179 4.18 -22.32 -16.76
CA VAL A 179 5.48 -21.70 -16.51
C VAL A 179 5.37 -20.86 -15.24
N MET A 180 6.45 -20.48 -14.62
CA MET A 180 6.44 -19.77 -13.33
C MET A 180 5.90 -20.61 -12.15
N LYS A 181 6.00 -21.94 -12.21
CA LYS A 181 5.73 -22.81 -11.07
C LYS A 181 6.75 -22.55 -9.97
N GLY A 182 6.31 -22.63 -8.71
CA GLY A 182 7.14 -22.33 -7.54
C GLY A 182 7.37 -20.82 -7.29
N VAL A 183 6.96 -19.95 -8.21
CA VAL A 183 7.00 -18.50 -7.97
C VAL A 183 5.95 -18.15 -6.93
N PRO A 184 6.26 -17.33 -5.90
CA PRO A 184 5.28 -16.84 -4.96
C PRO A 184 4.07 -16.22 -5.66
N SER A 185 2.85 -16.57 -5.23
CA SER A 185 1.61 -16.07 -5.86
C SER A 185 1.53 -14.53 -5.89
N SER A 186 2.08 -13.87 -4.87
CA SER A 186 2.19 -12.40 -4.81
C SER A 186 3.02 -11.79 -5.94
N GLN A 187 3.96 -12.55 -6.52
CA GLN A 187 4.83 -12.07 -7.59
C GLN A 187 4.24 -12.27 -8.99
N LEU A 188 3.16 -13.06 -9.14
CA LEU A 188 2.60 -13.35 -10.45
C LEU A 188 2.07 -12.11 -11.17
N ILE A 189 1.24 -11.31 -10.50
CA ILE A 189 0.64 -10.10 -11.10
C ILE A 189 1.71 -9.03 -11.39
N PRO A 190 2.65 -8.72 -10.49
CA PRO A 190 3.79 -7.85 -10.82
C PRO A 190 4.58 -8.30 -12.04
N ALA A 191 4.84 -9.62 -12.18
CA ALA A 191 5.50 -10.16 -13.36
C ALA A 191 4.67 -9.95 -14.64
N MET A 192 3.32 -10.13 -14.60
CA MET A 192 2.45 -9.86 -15.75
C MET A 192 2.47 -8.36 -16.13
N VAL A 193 2.49 -7.44 -15.17
CA VAL A 193 2.66 -6.01 -15.42
C VAL A 193 4.01 -5.71 -16.06
N PHE A 194 5.08 -6.33 -15.60
CA PHE A 194 6.39 -6.21 -16.23
C PHE A 194 6.38 -6.70 -17.68
N PHE A 195 5.71 -7.83 -17.97
CA PHE A 195 5.59 -8.34 -19.35
C PHE A 195 4.82 -7.38 -20.25
N THR A 196 3.67 -6.87 -19.81
CA THR A 196 2.88 -5.92 -20.60
C THR A 196 3.67 -4.66 -20.92
N ARG A 197 4.41 -4.09 -19.97
CA ARG A 197 5.30 -2.95 -20.19
C ARG A 197 6.45 -3.28 -21.14
N SER A 198 7.06 -4.44 -20.98
CA SER A 198 8.18 -4.87 -21.84
C SER A 198 7.78 -5.06 -23.29
N LEU A 199 6.51 -5.43 -23.54
CA LEU A 199 5.97 -5.66 -24.88
C LEU A 199 5.14 -4.48 -25.42
N GLY A 200 4.84 -3.45 -24.62
CA GLY A 200 3.98 -2.34 -25.03
C GLY A 200 2.53 -2.76 -25.31
N VAL A 201 2.02 -3.76 -24.59
CA VAL A 201 0.67 -4.32 -24.78
C VAL A 201 -0.13 -4.26 -23.49
N LYS A 202 -1.44 -4.57 -23.58
CA LYS A 202 -2.34 -4.70 -22.43
C LYS A 202 -2.56 -6.18 -22.08
N CYS A 203 -3.18 -6.45 -20.92
CA CYS A 203 -3.45 -7.80 -20.42
C CYS A 203 -4.27 -8.65 -21.42
N ASP A 204 -5.20 -8.03 -22.11
CA ASP A 204 -6.07 -8.67 -23.10
C ASP A 204 -5.37 -9.07 -24.40
N TYR A 205 -4.12 -8.67 -24.63
CA TYR A 205 -3.31 -9.17 -25.72
C TYR A 205 -3.04 -10.68 -25.59
N CYS A 206 -2.74 -11.14 -24.37
CA CYS A 206 -2.43 -12.56 -24.08
C CYS A 206 -3.59 -13.29 -23.39
N HIS A 207 -4.51 -12.61 -22.73
CA HIS A 207 -5.56 -13.21 -21.94
C HIS A 207 -6.96 -12.88 -22.44
N VAL A 208 -7.90 -13.82 -22.21
CA VAL A 208 -9.33 -13.53 -22.33
C VAL A 208 -9.75 -12.74 -21.09
N PRO A 209 -10.36 -11.55 -21.23
CA PRO A 209 -10.79 -10.75 -20.09
C PRO A 209 -11.71 -11.53 -19.14
N LYS A 210 -11.41 -11.50 -17.84
CA LYS A 210 -12.09 -12.24 -16.75
C LYS A 210 -11.93 -13.77 -16.78
N GLU A 211 -11.26 -14.35 -17.78
CA GLU A 211 -10.99 -15.77 -17.93
C GLU A 211 -9.48 -15.98 -18.23
N PHE A 212 -8.64 -15.44 -17.34
CA PHE A 212 -7.19 -15.37 -17.52
C PHE A 212 -6.52 -16.75 -17.67
N GLU A 213 -7.16 -17.81 -17.18
CA GLU A 213 -6.70 -19.19 -17.30
C GLU A 213 -6.83 -19.77 -18.73
N LYS A 214 -7.74 -19.25 -19.56
CA LYS A 214 -7.98 -19.78 -20.93
C LYS A 214 -6.77 -19.59 -21.85
N ASP A 215 -6.58 -20.53 -22.73
CA ASP A 215 -5.47 -20.57 -23.72
C ASP A 215 -5.93 -20.21 -25.15
N ASP A 216 -7.07 -19.53 -25.30
CA ASP A 216 -7.68 -19.20 -26.59
C ASP A 216 -6.83 -18.22 -27.43
N LYS A 217 -5.91 -17.50 -26.78
CA LYS A 217 -5.07 -16.52 -27.46
C LYS A 217 -3.69 -17.05 -27.77
N PRO A 218 -3.28 -17.12 -29.06
CA PRO A 218 -1.96 -17.62 -29.47
C PRO A 218 -0.79 -16.89 -28.83
N ALA A 219 -0.96 -15.60 -28.52
CA ALA A 219 0.04 -14.77 -27.86
C ALA A 219 0.43 -15.31 -26.48
N LYS A 220 -0.52 -15.92 -25.73
CA LYS A 220 -0.24 -16.54 -24.42
C LYS A 220 0.68 -17.76 -24.54
N ALA A 221 0.45 -18.60 -25.56
CA ALA A 221 1.33 -19.76 -25.84
C ALA A 221 2.73 -19.29 -26.27
N THR A 222 2.81 -18.24 -27.09
CA THR A 222 4.09 -17.63 -27.49
C THR A 222 4.83 -17.06 -26.28
N ALA A 223 4.16 -16.33 -25.41
CA ALA A 223 4.76 -15.80 -24.17
C ALA A 223 5.35 -16.89 -23.28
N ARG A 224 4.67 -18.06 -23.15
CA ARG A 224 5.21 -19.20 -22.40
C ARG A 224 6.50 -19.74 -23.03
N LYS A 225 6.59 -19.78 -24.38
CA LYS A 225 7.83 -20.20 -25.08
C LYS A 225 8.96 -19.20 -24.82
N MET A 226 8.67 -17.89 -24.88
CA MET A 226 9.65 -16.84 -24.61
C MET A 226 10.15 -16.88 -23.18
N LEU A 227 9.28 -17.11 -22.19
CA LEU A 227 9.66 -17.26 -20.79
C LEU A 227 10.61 -18.44 -20.58
N LYS A 228 10.34 -19.59 -21.20
CA LYS A 228 11.26 -20.75 -21.16
C LYS A 228 12.62 -20.40 -21.77
N MET A 229 12.62 -19.79 -22.95
CA MET A 229 13.86 -19.36 -23.63
C MET A 229 14.68 -18.40 -22.77
N VAL A 230 14.07 -17.39 -22.18
CA VAL A 230 14.76 -16.42 -21.31
C VAL A 230 15.34 -17.12 -20.08
N HIS A 231 14.58 -18.05 -19.48
CA HIS A 231 15.07 -18.86 -18.36
C HIS A 231 16.29 -19.70 -18.76
N GLU A 232 16.23 -20.40 -19.87
CA GLU A 232 17.31 -21.23 -20.38
C GLU A 232 18.57 -20.40 -20.70
N ILE A 233 18.41 -19.22 -21.32
CA ILE A 233 19.52 -18.31 -21.59
C ILE A 233 20.20 -17.88 -20.29
N ASN A 234 19.42 -17.43 -19.31
CA ASN A 234 19.96 -17.00 -18.03
C ASN A 234 20.65 -18.14 -17.28
N ALA A 235 19.97 -19.27 -17.12
CA ALA A 235 20.52 -20.43 -16.40
C ALA A 235 21.78 -21.01 -17.06
N GLY A 236 21.80 -21.08 -18.40
CA GLY A 236 22.92 -21.65 -19.12
C GLY A 236 24.16 -20.78 -19.27
N ASN A 237 23.99 -19.42 -19.16
CA ASN A 237 25.08 -18.48 -19.47
C ASN A 237 25.46 -17.56 -18.32
N PHE A 238 24.58 -17.35 -17.33
CA PHE A 238 24.78 -16.32 -16.31
C PHE A 238 24.67 -16.83 -14.87
N GLY A 239 24.46 -18.15 -14.66
CA GLY A 239 24.33 -18.77 -13.34
C GLY A 239 23.17 -18.19 -12.56
N ASP A 240 23.42 -17.68 -11.33
CA ASP A 240 22.39 -17.09 -10.46
C ASP A 240 21.94 -15.68 -10.89
N LYS A 241 22.56 -15.12 -11.92
CA LYS A 241 22.21 -13.80 -12.46
C LYS A 241 21.16 -13.97 -13.56
N SER A 242 20.23 -13.02 -13.64
CA SER A 242 19.18 -13.00 -14.67
C SER A 242 19.20 -11.68 -15.45
N PRO A 243 20.31 -11.34 -16.17
CA PRO A 243 20.43 -10.09 -16.86
C PRO A 243 19.54 -9.98 -18.11
N VAL A 244 19.14 -11.11 -18.69
CA VAL A 244 18.25 -11.16 -19.85
C VAL A 244 16.81 -11.19 -19.39
N SER A 245 16.00 -10.25 -19.89
CA SER A 245 14.58 -10.13 -19.60
C SER A 245 13.78 -9.90 -20.89
N CYS A 246 12.45 -9.86 -20.81
CA CYS A 246 11.60 -9.50 -21.94
C CYS A 246 11.98 -8.14 -22.54
N TRP A 247 12.30 -7.17 -21.68
CA TRP A 247 12.74 -5.83 -22.10
C TRP A 247 14.02 -5.83 -22.93
N THR A 248 14.94 -6.77 -22.69
CA THR A 248 16.22 -6.85 -23.39
C THR A 248 16.03 -6.92 -24.92
N CYS A 249 14.99 -7.62 -25.38
CA CYS A 249 14.70 -7.80 -26.81
C CYS A 249 13.50 -6.95 -27.27
N HIS A 250 12.47 -6.79 -26.45
CA HIS A 250 11.20 -6.21 -26.89
C HIS A 250 11.14 -4.68 -26.77
N ARG A 251 11.73 -4.07 -25.73
CA ARG A 251 11.87 -2.61 -25.55
C ARG A 251 10.57 -1.83 -25.80
N GLY A 252 9.45 -2.33 -25.27
CA GLY A 252 8.13 -1.72 -25.41
C GLY A 252 7.41 -2.05 -26.73
N SER A 253 7.81 -3.12 -27.43
CA SER A 253 7.13 -3.59 -28.67
C SER A 253 6.85 -5.08 -28.58
N ALA A 254 5.67 -5.53 -29.03
CA ALA A 254 5.32 -6.95 -29.13
C ALA A 254 6.26 -7.73 -30.06
N GLU A 255 6.81 -7.08 -31.07
CA GLU A 255 7.85 -7.62 -31.93
C GLU A 255 9.24 -7.23 -31.40
N PRO A 256 10.18 -8.19 -31.22
CA PRO A 256 11.53 -7.87 -30.80
C PRO A 256 12.23 -6.96 -31.80
N GLN A 257 13.02 -6.02 -31.31
CA GLN A 257 13.85 -5.16 -32.15
C GLN A 257 15.10 -5.93 -32.60
N SER A 258 15.24 -6.16 -33.87
CA SER A 258 16.38 -6.87 -34.48
C SER A 258 17.52 -5.95 -34.93
N ALA A 259 17.29 -4.63 -34.97
CA ALA A 259 18.28 -3.62 -35.33
C ALA A 259 18.07 -2.32 -34.54
N PRO A 260 19.13 -1.51 -34.33
CA PRO A 260 18.98 -0.14 -33.79
C PRO A 260 18.07 0.69 -34.70
N LYS A 261 17.27 1.58 -34.07
CA LYS A 261 16.54 2.63 -34.78
C LYS A 261 17.44 3.81 -35.05
#